data_1fef0541e5efa87dbdc129f3f4993348
#
_entry.id   1fef0541e5efa87dbdc129f3f4993348
#
_cell.length_a   1.000
_cell.length_b   1.000
_cell.length_c   1.000
_cell.angle_alpha   90.00
_cell.angle_beta   90.00
_cell.angle_gamma   90.00
#
_symmetry.space_group_name_H-M   'P 1'
#
loop_
_entity.id
_entity.type
_entity.pdbx_description
1 polymer ?
#
loop_
_entity_poly.entity_id
_entity_poly.type
_entity_poly.pdbx_seq_one_letter_code
_entity_poly.pdbx_strand_id
1 'polypeptide(L)'
;MRTTIDSYRDRAGRLNLEGINFDDFKDQPLPGAALRTLRYMHDVEHHTVCYLRDLLLTPAHQDPEITSFLSCWVFEEMWHGDAIGQVLEAHGEAAGAPRIAALRERHRRKEAVTTLSTIASAAFAGRAFIALHMTWGAINEWTTQAGYGRLSERASHPTLRDLLGRIMKQEGGHIDFYATEAGRRLSESPRAQKLTRFFLSHTWRPVGSGVMPKKEVDFLVRYLFDGPEGQAVAERIDRRVDRLPGQGSLHLLTTAMAKVSAQPAAAAAAA
;
A
#
# COMPACT_ATOMS: atom_id res chain seq x y z
N MET A 1 -21.76 -22.68 2.73
CA MET A 1 -21.68 -21.20 2.70
C MET A 1 -20.28 -20.88 2.17
N ARG A 2 -20.15 -20.11 1.06
CA ARG A 2 -18.84 -19.71 0.56
C ARG A 2 -18.16 -18.80 1.59
N THR A 3 -16.89 -19.04 1.88
CA THR A 3 -16.11 -18.17 2.77
C THR A 3 -15.68 -16.89 2.05
N THR A 4 -15.27 -15.87 2.77
CA THR A 4 -14.73 -14.64 2.18
C THR A 4 -13.53 -14.95 1.28
N ILE A 5 -12.68 -15.90 1.68
CA ILE A 5 -11.53 -16.32 0.89
C ILE A 5 -11.91 -17.02 -0.41
N ASP A 6 -12.94 -17.86 -0.43
CA ASP A 6 -13.40 -18.51 -1.66
C ASP A 6 -13.87 -17.46 -2.68
N SER A 7 -14.64 -16.48 -2.20
CA SER A 7 -15.13 -15.39 -3.03
C SER A 7 -14.01 -14.50 -3.56
N TYR A 8 -12.93 -14.33 -2.81
CA TYR A 8 -11.74 -13.58 -3.24
C TYR A 8 -10.97 -14.38 -4.31
N ARG A 9 -10.66 -15.64 -4.04
CA ARG A 9 -9.90 -16.51 -4.97
C ARG A 9 -10.56 -16.65 -6.34
N ASP A 10 -11.88 -16.69 -6.39
CA ASP A 10 -12.61 -16.79 -7.67
C ASP A 10 -12.46 -15.54 -8.55
N ARG A 11 -12.08 -14.40 -7.97
CA ARG A 11 -11.92 -13.12 -8.65
C ARG A 11 -10.48 -12.70 -8.82
N ALA A 12 -9.58 -13.27 -8.00
CA ALA A 12 -8.18 -12.94 -8.04
C ALA A 12 -7.56 -13.33 -9.39
N GLY A 13 -6.75 -12.46 -9.95
CA GLY A 13 -6.15 -12.74 -11.24
C GLY A 13 -5.33 -11.60 -11.80
N ARG A 14 -4.85 -11.81 -13.02
CA ARG A 14 -4.09 -10.82 -13.76
C ARG A 14 -4.92 -9.55 -13.98
N LEU A 15 -4.30 -8.39 -13.83
CA LEU A 15 -4.92 -7.12 -14.22
C LEU A 15 -5.24 -7.12 -15.72
N ASN A 16 -6.50 -6.83 -16.06
CA ASN A 16 -6.90 -6.71 -17.47
C ASN A 16 -6.43 -5.38 -18.04
N LEU A 17 -5.54 -5.43 -19.03
CA LEU A 17 -5.00 -4.27 -19.73
C LEU A 17 -5.57 -4.13 -21.16
N GLU A 18 -6.55 -4.94 -21.55
CA GLU A 18 -7.18 -4.86 -22.86
C GLU A 18 -7.75 -3.46 -23.11
N GLY A 19 -7.41 -2.85 -24.24
CA GLY A 19 -7.85 -1.51 -24.61
C GLY A 19 -7.08 -0.36 -23.97
N ILE A 20 -6.10 -0.63 -23.08
CA ILE A 20 -5.16 0.41 -22.62
C ILE A 20 -4.11 0.64 -23.70
N ASN A 21 -4.07 1.86 -24.25
CA ASN A 21 -3.07 2.25 -25.23
C ASN A 21 -1.93 3.02 -24.54
N PHE A 22 -0.79 2.35 -24.30
CA PHE A 22 0.37 3.00 -23.65
C PHE A 22 1.09 4.01 -24.54
N ASP A 23 0.86 4.01 -25.86
CA ASP A 23 1.42 5.02 -26.76
C ASP A 23 0.81 6.40 -26.53
N ASP A 24 -0.39 6.49 -25.97
CA ASP A 24 -1.01 7.77 -25.58
C ASP A 24 -0.10 8.60 -24.66
N PHE A 25 0.74 7.95 -23.84
CA PHE A 25 1.68 8.64 -22.96
C PHE A 25 2.87 9.28 -23.70
N LYS A 26 3.14 8.86 -24.95
CA LYS A 26 4.14 9.49 -25.80
C LYS A 26 3.57 10.78 -26.41
N ASP A 27 2.28 10.76 -26.76
CA ASP A 27 1.59 11.89 -27.36
C ASP A 27 1.21 12.95 -26.30
N GLN A 28 0.85 12.50 -25.10
CA GLN A 28 0.49 13.33 -23.95
C GLN A 28 1.29 12.91 -22.71
N PRO A 29 2.55 13.37 -22.59
CA PRO A 29 3.40 12.96 -21.46
C PRO A 29 2.85 13.45 -20.12
N LEU A 30 3.00 12.61 -19.11
CA LEU A 30 2.60 12.94 -17.75
C LEU A 30 3.50 14.02 -17.13
N PRO A 31 2.95 14.88 -16.26
CA PRO A 31 3.75 15.82 -15.47
C PRO A 31 4.82 15.09 -14.64
N GLY A 32 5.99 15.68 -14.47
CA GLY A 32 7.11 15.07 -13.73
C GLY A 32 6.75 14.64 -12.29
N ALA A 33 5.85 15.39 -11.63
CA ALA A 33 5.35 15.01 -10.30
C ALA A 33 4.52 13.72 -10.33
N ALA A 34 3.71 13.50 -11.37
CA ALA A 34 2.95 12.27 -11.57
C ALA A 34 3.88 11.09 -11.86
N LEU A 35 4.89 11.27 -12.73
CA LEU A 35 5.90 10.24 -13.00
C LEU A 35 6.70 9.88 -11.74
N ARG A 36 7.10 10.88 -10.94
CA ARG A 36 7.77 10.64 -9.66
C ARG A 36 6.90 9.81 -8.72
N THR A 37 5.60 10.06 -8.70
CA THR A 37 4.63 9.30 -7.91
C THR A 37 4.49 7.87 -8.43
N LEU A 38 4.40 7.68 -9.75
CA LEU A 38 4.33 6.35 -10.36
C LEU A 38 5.59 5.53 -10.12
N ARG A 39 6.78 6.15 -10.16
CA ARG A 39 8.04 5.46 -9.76
C ARG A 39 7.97 4.94 -8.33
N TYR A 40 7.44 5.76 -7.42
CA TYR A 40 7.24 5.35 -6.03
C TYR A 40 6.28 4.17 -5.93
N MET A 41 5.12 4.27 -6.57
CA MET A 41 4.10 3.21 -6.55
C MET A 41 4.63 1.91 -7.15
N HIS A 42 5.25 1.95 -8.33
CA HIS A 42 5.90 0.79 -8.96
C HIS A 42 6.86 0.07 -8.00
N ASP A 43 7.73 0.83 -7.33
CA ASP A 43 8.75 0.25 -6.45
C ASP A 43 8.12 -0.38 -5.21
N VAL A 44 7.05 0.19 -4.68
CA VAL A 44 6.32 -0.32 -3.51
C VAL A 44 5.52 -1.58 -3.88
N GLU A 45 4.81 -1.58 -5.01
CA GLU A 45 4.07 -2.76 -5.50
C GLU A 45 4.99 -3.98 -5.65
N HIS A 46 6.12 -3.82 -6.31
CA HIS A 46 7.09 -4.92 -6.47
C HIS A 46 7.82 -5.30 -5.19
N HIS A 47 7.75 -4.49 -4.13
CA HIS A 47 8.33 -4.81 -2.83
C HIS A 47 7.43 -5.70 -1.97
N THR A 48 6.16 -5.83 -2.30
CA THR A 48 5.17 -6.65 -1.56
C THR A 48 5.59 -8.09 -1.39
N VAL A 49 6.35 -8.67 -2.34
CA VAL A 49 6.93 -10.00 -2.22
C VAL A 49 7.91 -10.13 -1.04
N CYS A 50 8.65 -9.07 -0.71
CA CYS A 50 9.55 -9.06 0.45
C CYS A 50 8.72 -9.02 1.75
N TYR A 51 7.63 -8.29 1.73
CA TYR A 51 6.67 -8.25 2.82
C TYR A 51 5.99 -9.61 3.03
N LEU A 52 5.53 -10.26 1.97
CA LEU A 52 5.01 -11.64 2.03
C LEU A 52 6.02 -12.60 2.68
N ARG A 53 7.28 -12.56 2.24
CA ARG A 53 8.36 -13.37 2.85
C ARG A 53 8.39 -13.21 4.36
N ASP A 54 8.37 -11.96 4.84
CA ASP A 54 8.45 -11.67 6.27
C ASP A 54 7.22 -12.19 7.03
N LEU A 55 6.03 -12.11 6.44
CA LEU A 55 4.80 -12.63 7.02
C LEU A 55 4.78 -14.15 7.12
N LEU A 56 5.33 -14.84 6.14
CA LEU A 56 5.43 -16.31 6.16
C LEU A 56 6.39 -16.82 7.24
N LEU A 57 7.23 -15.95 7.83
CA LEU A 57 8.06 -16.26 9.00
C LEU A 57 7.34 -16.00 10.34
N THR A 58 6.06 -15.65 10.32
CA THR A 58 5.22 -15.34 11.49
C THR A 58 4.10 -16.38 11.65
N PRO A 59 3.30 -16.36 12.74
CA PRO A 59 2.15 -17.23 12.86
C PRO A 59 1.11 -17.15 11.73
N ALA A 60 1.19 -16.14 10.86
CA ALA A 60 0.30 -16.01 9.71
C ALA A 60 0.37 -17.23 8.75
N HIS A 61 1.55 -17.88 8.63
CA HIS A 61 1.70 -19.06 7.79
C HIS A 61 0.88 -20.27 8.25
N GLN A 62 0.46 -20.31 9.52
CA GLN A 62 -0.33 -21.39 10.09
C GLN A 62 -1.84 -21.26 9.81
N ASP A 63 -2.26 -20.11 9.26
CA ASP A 63 -3.66 -19.86 8.92
C ASP A 63 -3.88 -20.05 7.41
N PRO A 64 -4.59 -21.11 6.98
CA PRO A 64 -4.75 -21.43 5.56
C PRO A 64 -5.52 -20.36 4.77
N GLU A 65 -6.47 -19.65 5.40
CA GLU A 65 -7.22 -18.58 4.75
C GLU A 65 -6.32 -17.37 4.49
N ILE A 66 -5.51 -17.00 5.49
CA ILE A 66 -4.55 -15.90 5.38
C ILE A 66 -3.48 -16.20 4.34
N THR A 67 -2.89 -17.39 4.35
CA THR A 67 -1.86 -17.76 3.36
C THR A 67 -2.42 -17.83 1.95
N SER A 68 -3.65 -18.32 1.78
CA SER A 68 -4.33 -18.34 0.49
C SER A 68 -4.57 -16.92 -0.04
N PHE A 69 -5.06 -16.03 0.81
CA PHE A 69 -5.22 -14.61 0.47
C PHE A 69 -3.89 -13.96 0.08
N LEU A 70 -2.88 -14.07 0.94
CA LEU A 70 -1.58 -13.43 0.72
C LEU A 70 -0.91 -13.90 -0.59
N SER A 71 -1.12 -15.15 -0.99
CA SER A 71 -0.58 -15.68 -2.26
C SER A 71 -1.26 -15.06 -3.48
N CYS A 72 -2.57 -14.90 -3.44
CA CYS A 72 -3.33 -14.24 -4.51
C CYS A 72 -3.03 -12.73 -4.52
N TRP A 73 -3.03 -12.11 -3.35
CA TRP A 73 -2.76 -10.69 -3.17
C TRP A 73 -1.40 -10.30 -3.77
N VAL A 74 -0.31 -10.95 -3.38
CA VAL A 74 1.01 -10.61 -3.91
C VAL A 74 1.11 -10.84 -5.43
N PHE A 75 0.37 -11.81 -5.97
CA PHE A 75 0.29 -12.03 -7.41
C PHE A 75 -0.37 -10.84 -8.12
N GLU A 76 -1.46 -10.30 -7.57
CA GLU A 76 -2.14 -9.13 -8.12
C GLU A 76 -1.28 -7.86 -8.01
N GLU A 77 -0.58 -7.65 -6.86
CA GLU A 77 0.35 -6.52 -6.67
C GLU A 77 1.48 -6.50 -7.70
N MET A 78 2.00 -7.68 -8.06
CA MET A 78 3.00 -7.76 -9.13
C MET A 78 2.46 -7.26 -10.48
N TRP A 79 1.19 -7.58 -10.80
CA TRP A 79 0.54 -7.06 -12.00
C TRP A 79 0.25 -5.56 -11.93
N HIS A 80 -0.06 -5.00 -10.76
CA HIS A 80 -0.16 -3.55 -10.57
C HIS A 80 1.18 -2.88 -10.85
N GLY A 81 2.26 -3.40 -10.28
CA GLY A 81 3.61 -2.92 -10.51
C GLY A 81 4.01 -2.98 -11.99
N ASP A 82 3.75 -4.10 -12.67
CA ASP A 82 4.05 -4.29 -14.10
C ASP A 82 3.25 -3.30 -14.98
N ALA A 83 1.99 -3.06 -14.66
CA ALA A 83 1.15 -2.11 -15.38
C ALA A 83 1.65 -0.66 -15.23
N ILE A 84 2.04 -0.27 -14.02
CA ILE A 84 2.69 1.03 -13.77
C ILE A 84 4.04 1.10 -14.49
N GLY A 85 4.79 -0.01 -14.52
CA GLY A 85 6.05 -0.13 -15.24
C GLY A 85 5.93 0.21 -16.72
N GLN A 86 4.88 -0.26 -17.40
CA GLN A 86 4.62 0.07 -18.81
C GLN A 86 4.39 1.58 -19.01
N VAL A 87 3.77 2.28 -18.06
CA VAL A 87 3.63 3.75 -18.11
C VAL A 87 5.01 4.41 -18.01
N LEU A 88 5.87 3.95 -17.11
CA LEU A 88 7.23 4.48 -16.96
C LEU A 88 8.06 4.24 -18.22
N GLU A 89 7.99 3.04 -18.80
CA GLU A 89 8.67 2.69 -20.07
C GLU A 89 8.21 3.54 -21.23
N ALA A 90 6.91 3.87 -21.34
CA ALA A 90 6.39 4.77 -22.36
C ALA A 90 6.97 6.20 -22.24
N HIS A 91 7.47 6.58 -21.05
CA HIS A 91 8.19 7.83 -20.82
C HIS A 91 9.72 7.68 -20.92
N GLY A 92 10.22 6.54 -21.40
CA GLY A 92 11.66 6.27 -21.52
C GLY A 92 12.38 5.98 -20.21
N GLU A 93 11.63 5.66 -19.14
CA GLU A 93 12.22 5.34 -17.85
C GLU A 93 12.45 3.83 -17.68
N ALA A 94 13.47 3.47 -16.90
CA ALA A 94 13.72 2.08 -16.57
C ALA A 94 12.66 1.56 -15.60
N ALA A 95 12.05 0.42 -15.94
CA ALA A 95 11.12 -0.33 -15.10
C ALA A 95 11.47 -1.82 -15.09
N GLY A 96 10.61 -2.64 -14.52
CA GLY A 96 10.73 -4.10 -14.55
C GLY A 96 11.95 -4.65 -13.79
N ALA A 97 12.42 -5.82 -14.21
CA ALA A 97 13.39 -6.63 -13.48
C ALA A 97 14.72 -5.91 -13.12
N PRO A 98 15.36 -5.11 -13.99
CA PRO A 98 16.60 -4.41 -13.64
C PRO A 98 16.40 -3.39 -12.50
N ARG A 99 15.30 -2.63 -12.55
CA ARG A 99 14.96 -1.65 -11.52
C ARG A 99 14.66 -2.33 -10.19
N ILE A 100 13.87 -3.40 -10.22
CA ILE A 100 13.50 -4.19 -9.05
C ILE A 100 14.74 -4.81 -8.39
N ALA A 101 15.65 -5.38 -9.19
CA ALA A 101 16.89 -5.95 -8.67
C ALA A 101 17.77 -4.89 -7.97
N ALA A 102 17.92 -3.71 -8.58
CA ALA A 102 18.67 -2.59 -7.99
C ALA A 102 18.01 -2.09 -6.70
N LEU A 103 16.67 -2.03 -6.64
CA LEU A 103 15.93 -1.67 -5.45
C LEU A 103 16.19 -2.65 -4.30
N ARG A 104 16.05 -3.96 -4.56
CA ARG A 104 16.26 -5.02 -3.57
C ARG A 104 17.70 -5.04 -3.04
N GLU A 105 18.69 -4.89 -3.91
CA GLU A 105 20.09 -4.81 -3.45
C GLU A 105 20.34 -3.61 -2.56
N ARG A 106 19.80 -2.44 -2.91
CA ARG A 106 19.91 -1.21 -2.09
C ARG A 106 19.30 -1.40 -0.69
N HIS A 107 18.23 -2.17 -0.58
CA HIS A 107 17.50 -2.35 0.68
C HIS A 107 17.92 -3.59 1.46
N ARG A 108 18.75 -4.46 0.93
CA ARG A 108 19.11 -5.76 1.50
C ARG A 108 19.44 -5.75 2.99
N ARG A 109 20.26 -4.77 3.44
CA ARG A 109 20.61 -4.67 4.87
C ARG A 109 19.45 -4.21 5.74
N LYS A 110 18.66 -3.25 5.25
CA LYS A 110 17.51 -2.73 5.96
C LYS A 110 16.41 -3.79 6.07
N GLU A 111 16.20 -4.56 5.01
CA GLU A 111 15.25 -5.67 4.99
C GLU A 111 15.58 -6.73 6.05
N ALA A 112 16.85 -7.10 6.19
CA ALA A 112 17.25 -8.07 7.22
C ALA A 112 16.85 -7.61 8.63
N VAL A 113 17.02 -6.32 8.95
CA VAL A 113 16.61 -5.73 10.23
C VAL A 113 15.08 -5.72 10.35
N THR A 114 14.38 -5.35 9.28
CA THR A 114 12.91 -5.36 9.24
C THR A 114 12.36 -6.76 9.46
N THR A 115 12.90 -7.77 8.78
CA THR A 115 12.52 -9.18 8.95
C THR A 115 12.67 -9.63 10.41
N LEU A 116 13.83 -9.37 11.02
CA LEU A 116 14.06 -9.72 12.44
C LEU A 116 13.10 -9.01 13.38
N SER A 117 12.83 -7.73 13.13
CA SER A 117 11.86 -6.93 13.89
C SER A 117 10.44 -7.50 13.76
N THR A 118 10.05 -7.92 12.56
CA THR A 118 8.74 -8.53 12.29
C THR A 118 8.60 -9.86 13.04
N ILE A 119 9.61 -10.73 12.98
CA ILE A 119 9.63 -12.01 13.71
C ILE A 119 9.54 -11.78 15.23
N ALA A 120 10.33 -10.84 15.77
CA ALA A 120 10.30 -10.52 17.20
C ALA A 120 8.94 -9.97 17.65
N SER A 121 8.35 -9.07 16.85
CA SER A 121 7.01 -8.53 17.10
C SER A 121 5.94 -9.61 17.06
N ALA A 122 6.03 -10.52 16.09
CA ALA A 122 5.12 -11.64 15.95
C ALA A 122 5.25 -12.65 17.10
N ALA A 123 6.46 -12.94 17.54
CA ALA A 123 6.71 -13.80 18.70
C ALA A 123 6.11 -13.20 19.99
N PHE A 124 6.26 -11.89 20.18
CA PHE A 124 5.67 -11.17 21.32
C PHE A 124 4.13 -11.15 21.28
N ALA A 125 3.56 -10.85 20.12
CA ALA A 125 2.12 -10.74 19.94
C ALA A 125 1.42 -12.11 19.87
N GLY A 126 2.12 -13.16 19.44
CA GLY A 126 1.54 -14.49 19.22
C GLY A 126 0.40 -14.44 18.19
N ARG A 127 -0.71 -15.13 18.46
CA ARG A 127 -1.89 -15.14 17.55
C ARG A 127 -2.49 -13.75 17.32
N ALA A 128 -2.32 -12.80 18.24
CA ALA A 128 -2.79 -11.42 18.04
C ALA A 128 -2.03 -10.70 16.93
N PHE A 129 -0.87 -11.20 16.51
CA PHE A 129 -0.12 -10.65 15.37
C PHE A 129 -0.93 -10.68 14.07
N ILE A 130 -1.74 -11.72 13.86
CA ILE A 130 -2.57 -11.79 12.63
C ILE A 130 -3.59 -10.65 12.60
N ALA A 131 -4.23 -10.34 13.74
CA ALA A 131 -5.15 -9.20 13.81
C ALA A 131 -4.43 -7.87 13.54
N LEU A 132 -3.25 -7.67 14.12
CA LEU A 132 -2.39 -6.51 13.84
C LEU A 132 -2.07 -6.42 12.35
N HIS A 133 -1.62 -7.51 11.74
CA HIS A 133 -1.25 -7.54 10.33
C HIS A 133 -2.45 -7.25 9.43
N MET A 134 -3.61 -7.87 9.66
CA MET A 134 -4.82 -7.60 8.87
C MET A 134 -5.27 -6.13 9.01
N THR A 135 -5.17 -5.56 10.20
CA THR A 135 -5.50 -4.15 10.44
C THR A 135 -4.54 -3.22 9.70
N TRP A 136 -3.23 -3.52 9.77
CA TRP A 136 -2.20 -2.75 9.06
C TRP A 136 -2.39 -2.81 7.55
N GLY A 137 -2.66 -4.01 7.02
CA GLY A 137 -2.98 -4.21 5.60
C GLY A 137 -4.20 -3.39 5.18
N ALA A 138 -5.31 -3.46 5.91
CA ALA A 138 -6.50 -2.66 5.61
C ALA A 138 -6.22 -1.15 5.53
N ILE A 139 -5.40 -0.62 6.45
CA ILE A 139 -5.02 0.81 6.44
C ILE A 139 -4.15 1.13 5.23
N ASN A 140 -3.21 0.25 4.89
CA ASN A 140 -2.35 0.41 3.73
C ASN A 140 -3.17 0.41 2.44
N GLU A 141 -4.06 -0.57 2.24
CA GLU A 141 -4.90 -0.66 1.05
C GLU A 141 -5.85 0.54 0.91
N TRP A 142 -6.47 1.01 2.00
CA TRP A 142 -7.27 2.24 1.96
C TRP A 142 -6.44 3.44 1.53
N THR A 143 -5.19 3.52 1.98
CA THR A 143 -4.29 4.63 1.65
C THR A 143 -3.80 4.53 0.20
N THR A 144 -3.45 3.33 -0.27
CA THR A 144 -3.00 3.05 -1.64
C THR A 144 -4.11 3.36 -2.63
N GLN A 145 -5.31 2.82 -2.43
CA GLN A 145 -6.46 3.09 -3.29
C GLN A 145 -6.78 4.60 -3.35
N ALA A 146 -6.74 5.29 -2.21
CA ALA A 146 -6.94 6.73 -2.17
C ALA A 146 -5.82 7.49 -2.90
N GLY A 147 -4.57 7.02 -2.78
CA GLY A 147 -3.42 7.56 -3.51
C GLY A 147 -3.59 7.45 -5.02
N TYR A 148 -4.04 6.31 -5.53
CA TYR A 148 -4.35 6.12 -6.95
C TYR A 148 -5.46 7.06 -7.42
N GLY A 149 -6.53 7.21 -6.63
CA GLY A 149 -7.61 8.15 -6.94
C GLY A 149 -7.10 9.59 -7.05
N ARG A 150 -6.32 10.04 -6.07
CA ARG A 150 -5.73 11.39 -6.06
C ARG A 150 -4.75 11.61 -7.22
N LEU A 151 -3.92 10.61 -7.55
CA LEU A 151 -3.02 10.68 -8.70
C LEU A 151 -3.81 10.81 -10.00
N SER A 152 -4.86 10.02 -10.19
CA SER A 152 -5.75 10.07 -11.35
C SER A 152 -6.37 11.45 -11.56
N GLU A 153 -6.83 12.08 -10.46
CA GLU A 153 -7.39 13.45 -10.50
C GLU A 153 -6.32 14.48 -10.87
N ARG A 154 -5.14 14.41 -10.23
CA ARG A 154 -4.07 15.42 -10.42
C ARG A 154 -3.35 15.32 -11.75
N ALA A 155 -3.16 14.13 -12.28
CA ALA A 155 -2.53 13.93 -13.58
C ALA A 155 -3.45 14.27 -14.76
N SER A 156 -4.76 14.15 -14.56
CA SER A 156 -5.81 14.47 -15.56
C SER A 156 -5.62 13.80 -16.92
N HIS A 157 -4.94 12.63 -16.98
CA HIS A 157 -4.67 11.88 -18.21
C HIS A 157 -5.70 10.75 -18.38
N PRO A 158 -6.44 10.68 -19.50
CA PRO A 158 -7.53 9.71 -19.67
C PRO A 158 -7.09 8.25 -19.53
N THR A 159 -6.01 7.86 -20.23
CA THR A 159 -5.49 6.50 -20.21
C THR A 159 -4.96 6.12 -18.82
N LEU A 160 -4.31 7.04 -18.09
CA LEU A 160 -3.89 6.81 -16.72
C LEU A 160 -5.10 6.62 -15.81
N ARG A 161 -6.16 7.40 -15.99
CA ARG A 161 -7.40 7.27 -15.22
C ARG A 161 -8.03 5.90 -15.40
N ASP A 162 -8.09 5.40 -16.63
CA ASP A 162 -8.62 4.04 -16.90
C ASP A 162 -7.74 2.99 -16.24
N LEU A 163 -6.42 3.04 -16.43
CA LEU A 163 -5.47 2.11 -15.82
C LEU A 163 -5.60 2.06 -14.31
N LEU A 164 -5.52 3.24 -13.64
CA LEU A 164 -5.64 3.33 -12.19
C LEU A 164 -7.03 2.91 -11.69
N GLY A 165 -8.07 3.16 -12.48
CA GLY A 165 -9.43 2.67 -12.19
C GLY A 165 -9.52 1.15 -12.13
N ARG A 166 -8.81 0.46 -13.02
CA ARG A 166 -8.74 -1.01 -13.03
C ARG A 166 -7.94 -1.54 -11.84
N ILE A 167 -6.82 -0.93 -11.49
CA ILE A 167 -6.06 -1.26 -10.28
C ILE A 167 -6.95 -1.07 -9.06
N MET A 168 -7.55 0.10 -8.88
CA MET A 168 -8.44 0.39 -7.73
C MET A 168 -9.62 -0.59 -7.60
N LYS A 169 -10.07 -1.18 -8.70
CA LYS A 169 -11.12 -2.21 -8.65
C LYS A 169 -10.61 -3.51 -8.02
N GLN A 170 -9.38 -3.95 -8.31
CA GLN A 170 -8.76 -5.11 -7.66
C GLN A 170 -8.44 -4.79 -6.20
N GLU A 171 -7.91 -3.59 -5.90
CA GLU A 171 -7.68 -3.11 -4.54
C GLU A 171 -8.93 -3.19 -3.65
N GLY A 172 -10.12 -3.02 -4.24
CA GLY A 172 -11.39 -3.23 -3.53
C GLY A 172 -11.50 -4.62 -2.93
N GLY A 173 -11.00 -5.65 -3.60
CA GLY A 173 -10.95 -7.03 -3.11
C GLY A 173 -9.96 -7.22 -1.95
N HIS A 174 -8.77 -6.58 -2.05
CA HIS A 174 -7.77 -6.56 -0.99
C HIS A 174 -8.34 -5.91 0.28
N ILE A 175 -8.93 -4.73 0.12
CA ILE A 175 -9.57 -3.97 1.21
C ILE A 175 -10.63 -4.80 1.90
N ASP A 176 -11.53 -5.43 1.13
CA ASP A 176 -12.64 -6.23 1.67
C ASP A 176 -12.12 -7.36 2.55
N PHE A 177 -11.10 -8.09 2.09
CA PHE A 177 -10.53 -9.20 2.85
C PHE A 177 -9.81 -8.70 4.11
N TYR A 178 -8.86 -7.76 3.96
CA TYR A 178 -8.11 -7.23 5.08
C TYR A 178 -9.00 -6.62 6.16
N ALA A 179 -9.98 -5.80 5.77
CA ALA A 179 -10.86 -5.12 6.71
C ALA A 179 -11.83 -6.09 7.41
N THR A 180 -12.36 -7.09 6.70
CA THR A 180 -13.23 -8.11 7.26
C THR A 180 -12.48 -8.96 8.30
N GLU A 181 -11.31 -9.46 7.95
CA GLU A 181 -10.48 -10.26 8.87
C GLU A 181 -9.97 -9.45 10.06
N ALA A 182 -9.58 -8.19 9.84
CA ALA A 182 -9.23 -7.28 10.94
C ALA A 182 -10.40 -7.10 11.90
N GLY A 183 -11.57 -6.74 11.40
CA GLY A 183 -12.78 -6.53 12.21
C GLY A 183 -13.17 -7.77 13.00
N ARG A 184 -13.18 -8.94 12.36
CA ARG A 184 -13.51 -10.23 13.00
C ARG A 184 -12.54 -10.54 14.14
N ARG A 185 -11.23 -10.53 13.87
CA ARG A 185 -10.20 -10.91 14.84
C ARG A 185 -10.06 -9.92 16.00
N LEU A 186 -10.26 -8.63 15.73
CA LEU A 186 -10.29 -7.61 16.77
C LEU A 186 -11.53 -7.76 17.67
N SER A 187 -12.71 -8.07 17.10
CA SER A 187 -13.93 -8.29 17.92
C SER A 187 -13.79 -9.45 18.89
N GLU A 188 -13.07 -10.49 18.48
CA GLU A 188 -12.89 -11.72 19.26
C GLU A 188 -11.86 -11.60 20.41
N SER A 189 -11.00 -10.56 20.41
CA SER A 189 -9.87 -10.49 21.33
C SER A 189 -9.54 -9.08 21.83
N PRO A 190 -9.87 -8.75 23.09
CA PRO A 190 -9.44 -7.49 23.72
C PRO A 190 -7.91 -7.34 23.78
N ARG A 191 -7.16 -8.46 23.87
CA ARG A 191 -5.70 -8.43 23.77
C ARG A 191 -5.23 -8.01 22.39
N ALA A 192 -5.84 -8.53 21.33
CA ALA A 192 -5.54 -8.13 19.97
C ALA A 192 -5.83 -6.64 19.73
N GLN A 193 -6.95 -6.13 20.24
CA GLN A 193 -7.26 -4.69 20.17
C GLN A 193 -6.15 -3.84 20.81
N LYS A 194 -5.74 -4.15 22.03
CA LYS A 194 -4.71 -3.40 22.77
C LYS A 194 -3.36 -3.45 22.07
N LEU A 195 -2.92 -4.63 21.62
CA LEU A 195 -1.64 -4.79 20.92
C LEU A 195 -1.66 -4.08 19.56
N THR A 196 -2.71 -4.24 18.78
CA THR A 196 -2.88 -3.57 17.49
C THR A 196 -2.83 -2.05 17.67
N ARG A 197 -3.59 -1.51 18.62
CA ARG A 197 -3.57 -0.08 18.95
C ARG A 197 -2.17 0.40 19.34
N PHE A 198 -1.47 -0.34 20.19
CA PHE A 198 -0.11 0.00 20.60
C PHE A 198 0.84 0.08 19.41
N PHE A 199 0.88 -0.94 18.57
CA PHE A 199 1.76 -0.95 17.41
C PHE A 199 1.40 0.13 16.40
N LEU A 200 0.13 0.32 16.08
CA LEU A 200 -0.30 1.36 15.16
C LEU A 200 0.08 2.75 15.65
N SER A 201 -0.17 3.08 16.91
CA SER A 201 0.12 4.40 17.46
C SER A 201 1.62 4.73 17.51
N HIS A 202 2.50 3.71 17.65
CA HIS A 202 3.94 3.94 17.82
C HIS A 202 4.76 3.69 16.56
N THR A 203 4.35 2.74 15.72
CA THR A 203 5.20 2.27 14.62
C THR A 203 4.61 2.47 13.24
N TRP A 204 3.29 2.71 13.10
CA TRP A 204 2.70 2.92 11.79
C TRP A 204 3.30 4.16 11.10
N ARG A 205 3.51 4.05 9.81
CA ARG A 205 4.01 5.10 8.92
C ARG A 205 3.28 4.99 7.57
N PRO A 206 3.24 6.06 6.77
CA PRO A 206 2.68 6.01 5.41
C PRO A 206 3.26 4.88 4.58
N VAL A 207 2.44 4.32 3.70
CA VAL A 207 2.80 3.21 2.80
C VAL A 207 4.10 3.51 2.08
N GLY A 208 4.99 2.51 1.99
CA GLY A 208 6.29 2.64 1.36
C GLY A 208 7.39 3.24 2.25
N SER A 209 7.10 3.75 3.47
CA SER A 209 8.13 4.32 4.37
C SER A 209 9.23 3.32 4.75
N GLY A 210 8.97 2.02 4.66
CA GLY A 210 9.95 0.95 4.83
C GLY A 210 10.91 0.81 3.66
N VAL A 211 10.46 1.14 2.46
CA VAL A 211 11.13 0.91 1.18
C VAL A 211 11.77 2.17 0.64
N MET A 212 11.02 3.27 0.62
CA MET A 212 11.41 4.50 -0.06
C MET A 212 12.19 5.45 0.86
N PRO A 213 13.09 6.29 0.32
CA PRO A 213 13.71 7.36 1.06
C PRO A 213 12.67 8.34 1.64
N LYS A 214 12.93 8.86 2.85
CA LYS A 214 12.02 9.79 3.52
C LYS A 214 11.57 10.96 2.63
N LYS A 215 12.47 11.53 1.84
CA LYS A 215 12.15 12.62 0.92
C LYS A 215 11.10 12.26 -0.14
N GLU A 216 11.06 10.99 -0.57
CA GLU A 216 10.07 10.50 -1.53
C GLU A 216 8.73 10.24 -0.85
N VAL A 217 8.75 9.75 0.40
CA VAL A 217 7.53 9.62 1.21
C VAL A 217 6.90 10.99 1.47
N ASP A 218 7.71 11.95 1.91
CA ASP A 218 7.24 13.32 2.19
C ASP A 218 6.70 14.00 0.92
N PHE A 219 7.37 13.78 -0.22
CA PHE A 219 6.89 14.26 -1.53
C PHE A 219 5.54 13.65 -1.86
N LEU A 220 5.41 12.33 -1.79
CA LEU A 220 4.17 11.62 -2.10
C LEU A 220 3.01 12.11 -1.24
N VAL A 221 3.23 12.20 0.09
CA VAL A 221 2.21 12.67 1.04
C VAL A 221 1.76 14.09 0.68
N ARG A 222 2.69 15.01 0.41
CA ARG A 222 2.34 16.37 -0.03
C ARG A 222 1.61 16.35 -1.36
N TYR A 223 2.17 15.68 -2.37
CA TYR A 223 1.60 15.69 -3.70
C TYR A 223 0.20 15.11 -3.76
N LEU A 224 -0.09 14.04 -3.02
CA LEU A 224 -1.40 13.40 -3.09
C LEU A 224 -2.42 13.97 -2.09
N PHE A 225 -1.97 14.35 -0.89
CA PHE A 225 -2.88 14.66 0.21
C PHE A 225 -2.88 16.12 0.66
N ASP A 226 -2.10 17.00 0.04
CA ASP A 226 -2.13 18.42 0.36
C ASP A 226 -3.44 19.09 -0.09
N GLY A 227 -3.85 20.13 0.67
CA GLY A 227 -5.07 20.88 0.41
C GLY A 227 -6.34 20.24 0.98
N PRO A 228 -7.49 20.96 0.85
CA PRO A 228 -8.76 20.54 1.46
C PRO A 228 -9.27 19.17 1.03
N GLU A 229 -9.11 18.83 -0.25
CA GLU A 229 -9.53 17.55 -0.80
C GLU A 229 -8.70 16.39 -0.25
N GLY A 230 -7.37 16.56 -0.18
CA GLY A 230 -6.47 15.58 0.41
C GLY A 230 -6.74 15.38 1.90
N GLN A 231 -6.97 16.47 2.63
CA GLN A 231 -7.38 16.43 4.04
C GLN A 231 -8.68 15.63 4.22
N ALA A 232 -9.70 15.91 3.41
CA ALA A 232 -10.97 15.18 3.47
C ALA A 232 -10.81 13.67 3.17
N VAL A 233 -9.88 13.30 2.29
CA VAL A 233 -9.55 11.89 2.01
C VAL A 233 -8.89 11.24 3.23
N ALA A 234 -7.91 11.90 3.84
CA ALA A 234 -7.22 11.37 5.03
C ALA A 234 -8.18 11.19 6.20
N GLU A 235 -9.05 12.15 6.47
CA GLU A 235 -10.08 12.06 7.50
C GLU A 235 -11.05 10.90 7.23
N ARG A 236 -11.38 10.64 5.96
CA ARG A 236 -12.23 9.52 5.58
C ARG A 236 -11.57 8.17 5.88
N ILE A 237 -10.26 8.06 5.69
CA ILE A 237 -9.50 6.86 6.03
C ILE A 237 -9.43 6.72 7.56
N ASP A 238 -9.11 7.78 8.30
CA ASP A 238 -9.08 7.75 9.76
C ASP A 238 -10.44 7.33 10.34
N ARG A 239 -11.56 7.82 9.78
CA ARG A 239 -12.91 7.34 10.15
C ARG A 239 -13.15 5.86 9.86
N ARG A 240 -12.50 5.26 8.85
CA ARG A 240 -12.56 3.80 8.61
C ARG A 240 -11.78 3.05 9.70
N VAL A 241 -10.62 3.57 10.09
CA VAL A 241 -9.83 3.02 11.20
C VAL A 241 -10.62 3.07 12.51
N ASP A 242 -11.31 4.15 12.78
CA ASP A 242 -12.14 4.34 13.99
C ASP A 242 -13.25 3.29 14.14
N ARG A 243 -13.72 2.72 13.02
CA ARG A 243 -14.74 1.66 13.03
C ARG A 243 -14.19 0.28 13.38
N LEU A 244 -12.89 0.09 13.34
CA LEU A 244 -12.27 -1.16 13.74
C LEU A 244 -12.28 -1.29 15.28
N PRO A 245 -12.66 -2.45 15.83
CA PRO A 245 -12.79 -2.65 17.27
C PRO A 245 -11.51 -2.28 18.03
N GLY A 246 -11.62 -1.34 18.96
CA GLY A 246 -10.51 -0.86 19.80
C GLY A 246 -9.54 0.12 19.13
N GLN A 247 -9.81 0.60 17.89
CA GLN A 247 -8.88 1.45 17.14
C GLN A 247 -9.33 2.92 17.04
N GLY A 248 -10.41 3.32 17.71
CA GLY A 248 -10.94 4.68 17.62
C GLY A 248 -9.95 5.79 18.01
N SER A 249 -10.04 6.94 17.35
CA SER A 249 -9.26 8.17 17.62
C SER A 249 -7.74 8.03 17.49
N LEU A 250 -7.27 7.18 16.58
CA LEU A 250 -5.84 7.05 16.29
C LEU A 250 -5.31 8.17 15.38
N HIS A 251 -6.15 8.70 14.49
CA HIS A 251 -5.80 9.81 13.58
C HIS A 251 -4.48 9.61 12.83
N LEU A 252 -4.26 8.40 12.30
CA LEU A 252 -2.96 7.98 11.74
C LEU A 252 -2.56 8.81 10.54
N LEU A 253 -3.46 8.94 9.57
CA LEU A 253 -3.17 9.61 8.30
C LEU A 253 -3.10 11.12 8.48
N THR A 254 -4.08 11.71 9.15
CA THR A 254 -4.09 13.16 9.43
C THR A 254 -2.89 13.59 10.25
N THR A 255 -2.45 12.78 11.22
CA THR A 255 -1.21 13.03 11.99
C THR A 255 0.03 12.94 11.10
N ALA A 256 0.12 11.95 10.21
CA ALA A 256 1.24 11.81 9.29
C ALA A 256 1.34 13.01 8.33
N MET A 257 0.21 13.46 7.79
CA MET A 257 0.15 14.64 6.93
C MET A 257 0.60 15.91 7.67
N ALA A 258 0.09 16.14 8.87
CA ALA A 258 0.47 17.31 9.69
C ALA A 258 1.99 17.33 9.96
N LYS A 259 2.59 16.18 10.26
CA LYS A 259 4.04 16.06 10.44
C LYS A 259 4.84 16.40 9.18
N VAL A 260 4.36 16.01 8.01
CA VAL A 260 5.00 16.32 6.73
C VAL A 260 4.83 17.80 6.39
N SER A 261 3.65 18.38 6.59
CA SER A 261 3.35 19.79 6.31
C SER A 261 4.13 20.74 7.23
N ALA A 262 4.39 20.36 8.48
CA ALA A 262 5.18 21.13 9.42
C ALA A 262 6.69 21.21 9.06
N GLN A 263 7.18 20.34 8.16
CA GLN A 263 8.58 20.39 7.71
C GLN A 263 8.71 21.36 6.53
N PRO A 264 9.78 22.18 6.47
CA PRO A 264 10.01 23.02 5.30
C PRO A 264 10.05 22.14 4.06
N ALA A 265 9.38 22.56 2.99
CA ALA A 265 9.51 21.89 1.70
C ALA A 265 11.00 21.92 1.34
N ALA A 266 11.65 20.75 1.33
CA ALA A 266 12.99 20.67 0.78
C ALA A 266 12.91 21.26 -0.63
N ALA A 267 13.71 22.29 -0.91
CA ALA A 267 13.72 22.95 -2.20
C ALA A 267 13.70 21.87 -3.27
N ALA A 268 12.70 21.95 -4.14
CA ALA A 268 12.56 21.04 -5.27
C ALA A 268 13.89 21.12 -6.02
N ALA A 269 14.74 20.11 -5.85
CA ALA A 269 15.92 19.97 -6.67
C ALA A 269 15.39 19.81 -8.10
N ALA A 270 15.54 20.88 -8.86
CA ALA A 270 15.27 20.92 -10.26
C ALA A 270 16.06 19.82 -10.98
N ALA A 271 15.40 19.10 -11.82
CA ALA A 271 15.74 18.50 -13.09
C ALA A 271 15.01 17.17 -13.26
#